data_567768a3dd4b1535f228244d49efd28d
#
_entry.id   567768a3dd4b1535f228244d49efd28d
#
_cell.length_a   1.000
_cell.length_b   1.000
_cell.length_c   1.000
_cell.angle_alpha   90.00
_cell.angle_beta   90.00
_cell.angle_gamma   90.00
#
_symmetry.space_group_name_H-M   'P 1'
#
loop_
_entity.id
_entity.type
_entity.pdbx_description
1 polymer ?
#
loop_
_entity_poly.entity_id
_entity_poly.type
_entity_poly.pdbx_seq_one_letter_code
_entity_poly.pdbx_strand_id
1 'polypeptide(L)'
;MEKFKRINREKVYDGAILEFCKDEIITPEGKKVYWDFLQHKGAAAVIPVMSDGRIIMVRQWRNAIDKYTLEIPAGGKDSIDEPTLKCAARELEEETGYKSEKIEFLQTLAPAVAYSGEKIDVYVAFDLEKTHQHLDPDEYIDLEVYTVEELIEKILSNEI
;
A
#
# COMPACT_ATOMS: atom_id res chain seq x y z
N MET A 1 -17.91 25.07 3.72
CA MET A 1 -17.53 25.07 2.28
C MET A 1 -18.56 24.24 1.52
N GLU A 2 -19.09 24.76 0.44
CA GLU A 2 -19.89 23.98 -0.50
C GLU A 2 -19.04 22.89 -1.15
N LYS A 3 -19.67 21.74 -1.46
CA LYS A 3 -18.96 20.58 -1.98
C LYS A 3 -18.90 20.61 -3.50
N PHE A 4 -17.78 20.19 -4.06
CA PHE A 4 -17.69 19.79 -5.45
C PHE A 4 -18.61 18.58 -5.71
N LYS A 5 -19.24 18.54 -6.88
CA LYS A 5 -20.14 17.44 -7.25
C LYS A 5 -19.61 16.74 -8.49
N ARG A 6 -19.14 15.48 -8.33
CA ARG A 6 -18.85 14.63 -9.49
C ARG A 6 -20.19 14.22 -10.12
N ILE A 7 -20.36 14.51 -11.40
CA ILE A 7 -21.56 14.18 -12.17
C ILE A 7 -21.35 13.01 -13.12
N ASN A 8 -20.09 12.76 -13.53
CA ASN A 8 -19.74 11.60 -14.35
C ASN A 8 -18.29 11.17 -14.05
N ARG A 9 -18.00 9.88 -14.25
CA ARG A 9 -16.66 9.28 -14.33
C ARG A 9 -16.60 8.40 -15.56
N GLU A 10 -15.69 8.70 -16.45
CA GLU A 10 -15.41 7.92 -17.65
C GLU A 10 -14.08 7.19 -17.47
N LYS A 11 -14.07 5.85 -17.65
CA LYS A 11 -12.82 5.09 -17.74
C LYS A 11 -12.20 5.35 -19.11
N VAL A 12 -11.02 5.95 -19.13
CA VAL A 12 -10.27 6.29 -20.35
C VAL A 12 -9.29 5.18 -20.72
N TYR A 13 -8.69 4.54 -19.71
CA TYR A 13 -7.73 3.45 -19.90
C TYR A 13 -7.84 2.44 -18.77
N ASP A 14 -7.77 1.16 -19.14
CA ASP A 14 -7.79 0.02 -18.21
C ASP A 14 -6.41 -0.62 -18.21
N GLY A 15 -5.64 -0.35 -17.15
CA GLY A 15 -4.29 -0.88 -16.96
C GLY A 15 -4.30 -2.16 -16.13
N ALA A 16 -3.12 -2.76 -15.95
CA ALA A 16 -2.96 -4.01 -15.18
C ALA A 16 -3.35 -3.82 -13.69
N ILE A 17 -2.96 -2.70 -13.08
CA ILE A 17 -3.19 -2.41 -11.66
C ILE A 17 -4.03 -1.16 -11.42
N LEU A 18 -4.09 -0.24 -12.37
CA LEU A 18 -4.76 1.05 -12.24
C LEU A 18 -5.72 1.28 -13.41
N GLU A 19 -6.88 1.87 -13.11
CA GLU A 19 -7.76 2.43 -14.12
C GLU A 19 -7.55 3.95 -14.19
N PHE A 20 -7.25 4.49 -15.37
CA PHE A 20 -7.21 5.93 -15.58
C PHE A 20 -8.61 6.41 -15.95
N CYS A 21 -9.12 7.33 -15.15
CA CYS A 21 -10.46 7.89 -15.30
C CYS A 21 -10.43 9.41 -15.50
N LYS A 22 -11.46 9.90 -16.18
CA LYS A 22 -11.76 11.33 -16.31
C LYS A 22 -13.05 11.65 -15.59
N ASP A 23 -12.97 12.47 -14.57
CA ASP A 23 -14.12 12.93 -13.78
C ASP A 23 -14.65 14.25 -14.33
N GLU A 24 -15.97 14.32 -14.52
CA GLU A 24 -16.70 15.54 -14.81
C GLU A 24 -17.27 16.08 -13.49
N ILE A 25 -16.84 17.28 -13.12
CA ILE A 25 -17.09 17.90 -11.81
C ILE A 25 -17.81 19.23 -11.99
N ILE A 26 -18.79 19.50 -11.16
CA ILE A 26 -19.37 20.85 -10.97
C ILE A 26 -18.76 21.47 -9.73
N THR A 27 -18.15 22.65 -9.91
CA THR A 27 -17.60 23.43 -8.79
C THR A 27 -18.74 24.05 -7.95
N PRO A 28 -18.46 24.54 -6.73
CA PRO A 28 -19.45 25.27 -5.93
C PRO A 28 -20.12 26.44 -6.66
N GLU A 29 -19.40 27.13 -7.58
CA GLU A 29 -19.91 28.24 -8.38
C GLU A 29 -20.69 27.79 -9.63
N GLY A 30 -20.91 26.45 -9.79
CA GLY A 30 -21.66 25.90 -10.91
C GLY A 30 -20.85 25.70 -12.19
N LYS A 31 -19.53 25.91 -12.18
CA LYS A 31 -18.67 25.73 -13.34
C LYS A 31 -18.37 24.25 -13.56
N LYS A 32 -18.47 23.78 -14.83
CA LYS A 32 -18.04 22.45 -15.22
C LYS A 32 -16.52 22.41 -15.44
N VAL A 33 -15.85 21.44 -14.82
CA VAL A 33 -14.41 21.16 -14.94
C VAL A 33 -14.16 19.67 -15.09
N TYR A 34 -12.99 19.30 -15.58
CA TYR A 34 -12.58 17.91 -15.73
C TYR A 34 -11.32 17.66 -14.91
N TRP A 35 -11.31 16.55 -14.17
CA TRP A 35 -10.17 16.11 -13.37
C TRP A 35 -9.78 14.69 -13.74
N ASP A 36 -8.47 14.45 -13.72
CA ASP A 36 -7.92 13.10 -13.86
C ASP A 36 -8.03 12.36 -12.54
N PHE A 37 -8.28 11.05 -12.61
CA PHE A 37 -8.40 10.20 -11.44
C PHE A 37 -7.82 8.81 -11.74
N LEU A 38 -7.00 8.32 -10.83
CA LEU A 38 -6.52 6.94 -10.82
C LEU A 38 -7.36 6.13 -9.83
N GLN A 39 -8.09 5.16 -10.37
CA GLN A 39 -8.84 4.22 -9.55
C GLN A 39 -7.97 3.03 -9.20
N HIS A 40 -7.94 2.67 -7.94
CA HIS A 40 -7.23 1.54 -7.37
C HIS A 40 -8.15 0.72 -6.47
N LYS A 41 -7.95 -0.59 -6.37
CA LYS A 41 -8.76 -1.49 -5.52
C LYS A 41 -8.53 -1.26 -4.02
N GLY A 42 -7.45 -0.58 -3.66
CA GLY A 42 -6.91 -0.46 -2.31
C GLY A 42 -5.80 -1.47 -2.05
N ALA A 43 -5.12 -1.30 -0.95
CA ALA A 43 -3.99 -2.14 -0.55
C ALA A 43 -3.99 -2.34 0.98
N ALA A 44 -3.15 -3.26 1.43
CA ALA A 44 -2.82 -3.40 2.83
C ALA A 44 -1.30 -3.46 3.00
N ALA A 45 -0.81 -2.96 4.12
CA ALA A 45 0.57 -3.05 4.54
C ALA A 45 0.64 -3.61 5.95
N VAL A 46 1.73 -4.27 6.29
CA VAL A 46 1.91 -4.87 7.62
C VAL A 46 3.30 -4.57 8.16
N ILE A 47 3.40 -4.27 9.44
CA ILE A 47 4.64 -4.10 10.19
C ILE A 47 4.89 -5.39 10.97
N PRO A 48 5.77 -6.29 10.51
CA PRO A 48 6.04 -7.54 11.19
C PRO A 48 7.04 -7.33 12.33
N VAL A 49 6.60 -7.49 13.57
CA VAL A 49 7.42 -7.29 14.77
C VAL A 49 7.90 -8.64 15.30
N MET A 50 9.21 -8.82 15.29
CA MET A 50 9.87 -10.02 15.82
C MET A 50 9.79 -10.06 17.37
N SER A 51 10.05 -11.23 17.97
CA SER A 51 9.99 -11.43 19.42
C SER A 51 11.01 -10.58 20.21
N ASP A 52 12.06 -10.10 19.54
CA ASP A 52 13.07 -9.21 20.13
C ASP A 52 12.79 -7.71 19.85
N GLY A 53 11.63 -7.39 19.24
CA GLY A 53 11.19 -6.02 18.94
C GLY A 53 11.71 -5.44 17.64
N ARG A 54 12.54 -6.17 16.88
CA ARG A 54 12.98 -5.74 15.55
C ARG A 54 11.85 -5.90 14.54
N ILE A 55 11.93 -5.14 13.44
CA ILE A 55 10.95 -5.11 12.37
C ILE A 55 11.56 -5.73 11.10
N ILE A 56 10.78 -6.60 10.45
CA ILE A 56 11.15 -7.14 9.15
C ILE A 56 10.72 -6.12 8.09
N MET A 57 11.68 -5.75 7.24
CA MET A 57 11.48 -4.87 6.10
C MET A 57 11.75 -5.63 4.81
N VAL A 58 11.21 -5.13 3.71
CA VAL A 58 11.42 -5.66 2.36
C VAL A 58 12.19 -4.65 1.53
N ARG A 59 13.20 -5.13 0.79
CA ARG A 59 13.90 -4.34 -0.21
C ARG A 59 13.49 -4.80 -1.60
N GLN A 60 12.94 -3.89 -2.41
CA GLN A 60 12.47 -4.21 -3.73
C GLN A 60 12.72 -3.08 -4.73
N TRP A 61 12.73 -3.43 -6.02
CA TRP A 61 12.86 -2.45 -7.10
C TRP A 61 11.53 -1.74 -7.36
N ARG A 62 11.57 -0.42 -7.40
CA ARG A 62 10.40 0.40 -7.78
C ARG A 62 10.67 1.13 -9.09
N ASN A 63 10.15 0.58 -10.18
CA ASN A 63 10.31 1.11 -11.53
C ASN A 63 9.84 2.57 -11.66
N ALA A 64 8.82 2.99 -10.91
CA ALA A 64 8.30 4.34 -10.96
C ALA A 64 9.32 5.43 -10.55
N ILE A 65 10.32 5.08 -9.75
CA ILE A 65 11.36 5.98 -9.25
C ILE A 65 12.77 5.50 -9.58
N ASP A 66 12.88 4.42 -10.37
CA ASP A 66 14.13 3.86 -10.89
C ASP A 66 15.18 3.56 -9.78
N LYS A 67 14.71 2.96 -8.66
CA LYS A 67 15.59 2.60 -7.54
C LYS A 67 15.05 1.47 -6.67
N TYR A 68 15.93 0.88 -5.85
CA TYR A 68 15.53 0.03 -4.74
C TYR A 68 15.01 0.89 -3.58
N THR A 69 13.93 0.45 -2.98
CA THR A 69 13.35 1.05 -1.78
C THR A 69 13.36 0.05 -0.63
N LEU A 70 13.38 0.56 0.59
CA LEU A 70 13.20 -0.21 1.81
C LEU A 70 11.81 0.11 2.35
N GLU A 71 10.95 -0.90 2.45
CA GLU A 71 9.53 -0.75 2.72
C GLU A 71 9.06 -1.74 3.78
N ILE A 72 7.89 -1.52 4.35
CA ILE A 72 7.16 -2.58 5.06
C ILE A 72 6.46 -3.46 4.03
N PRO A 73 6.27 -4.77 4.27
CA PRO A 73 5.52 -5.66 3.40
C PRO A 73 4.14 -5.08 3.07
N ALA A 74 3.79 -5.06 1.78
CA ALA A 74 2.54 -4.45 1.33
C ALA A 74 2.15 -4.86 -0.08
N GLY A 75 0.88 -5.10 -0.31
CA GLY A 75 0.37 -5.34 -1.66
C GLY A 75 -1.08 -4.98 -1.87
N GLY A 76 -1.49 -5.08 -3.12
CA GLY A 76 -2.83 -4.76 -3.56
C GLY A 76 -3.85 -5.82 -3.15
N LYS A 77 -5.09 -5.39 -3.00
CA LYS A 77 -6.22 -6.32 -2.82
C LYS A 77 -6.45 -7.12 -4.12
N ASP A 78 -6.69 -8.41 -4.01
CA ASP A 78 -7.07 -9.27 -5.14
C ASP A 78 -8.38 -8.82 -5.79
N SER A 79 -9.33 -8.38 -4.97
CA SER A 79 -10.61 -7.83 -5.39
C SER A 79 -11.01 -6.63 -4.54
N ILE A 80 -11.96 -5.83 -5.05
CA ILE A 80 -12.47 -4.67 -4.32
C ILE A 80 -13.13 -5.06 -2.98
N ASP A 81 -13.66 -6.26 -2.89
CA ASP A 81 -14.37 -6.77 -1.71
C ASP A 81 -13.45 -7.55 -0.74
N GLU A 82 -12.16 -7.74 -1.07
CA GLU A 82 -11.23 -8.39 -0.17
C GLU A 82 -11.07 -7.57 1.12
N PRO A 83 -11.27 -8.18 2.31
CA PRO A 83 -10.97 -7.51 3.57
C PRO A 83 -9.47 -7.19 3.68
N THR A 84 -9.12 -5.96 4.06
CA THR A 84 -7.71 -5.53 4.13
C THR A 84 -6.89 -6.30 5.15
N LEU A 85 -7.51 -6.80 6.23
CA LEU A 85 -6.85 -7.72 7.17
C LEU A 85 -6.42 -9.03 6.50
N LYS A 86 -7.26 -9.59 5.62
CA LYS A 86 -6.92 -10.80 4.86
C LYS A 86 -5.77 -10.51 3.88
N CYS A 87 -5.85 -9.39 3.18
CA CYS A 87 -4.77 -8.92 2.30
C CYS A 87 -3.45 -8.76 3.08
N ALA A 88 -3.45 -8.07 4.22
CA ALA A 88 -2.26 -7.90 5.07
C ALA A 88 -1.66 -9.24 5.55
N ALA A 89 -2.51 -10.20 5.93
CA ALA A 89 -2.04 -11.54 6.34
C ALA A 89 -1.42 -12.32 5.18
N ARG A 90 -1.99 -12.23 3.98
CA ARG A 90 -1.48 -12.83 2.75
C ARG A 90 -0.14 -12.23 2.38
N GLU A 91 -0.03 -10.90 2.29
CA GLU A 91 1.20 -10.19 1.96
C GLU A 91 2.33 -10.43 2.97
N LEU A 92 1.99 -10.51 4.27
CA LEU A 92 2.95 -10.90 5.30
C LEU A 92 3.60 -12.25 4.96
N GLU A 93 2.81 -13.25 4.62
CA GLU A 93 3.33 -14.60 4.34
C GLU A 93 4.05 -14.64 2.99
N GLU A 94 3.45 -14.09 1.94
CA GLU A 94 4.00 -14.11 0.57
C GLU A 94 5.35 -13.41 0.49
N GLU A 95 5.45 -12.17 0.99
CA GLU A 95 6.67 -11.38 0.88
C GLU A 95 7.74 -11.74 1.92
N THR A 96 7.34 -12.16 3.15
CA THR A 96 8.32 -12.35 4.22
C THR A 96 8.58 -13.81 4.61
N GLY A 97 7.69 -14.73 4.26
CA GLY A 97 7.73 -16.10 4.76
C GLY A 97 7.46 -16.20 6.26
N TYR A 98 6.67 -15.27 6.80
CA TYR A 98 6.13 -15.33 8.16
C TYR A 98 4.63 -15.14 8.14
N LYS A 99 3.95 -15.80 9.06
CA LYS A 99 2.51 -15.61 9.33
C LYS A 99 2.28 -15.23 10.78
N SER A 100 1.09 -14.71 11.08
CA SER A 100 0.66 -14.37 12.43
C SER A 100 -0.85 -14.50 12.57
N GLU A 101 -1.30 -14.97 13.73
CA GLU A 101 -2.71 -14.91 14.16
C GLU A 101 -3.03 -13.60 14.91
N LYS A 102 -2.00 -12.78 15.22
CA LYS A 102 -2.11 -11.53 15.96
C LYS A 102 -1.74 -10.34 15.09
N ILE A 103 -2.69 -9.95 14.26
CA ILE A 103 -2.56 -8.80 13.34
C ILE A 103 -3.56 -7.74 13.78
N GLU A 104 -3.07 -6.56 14.13
CA GLU A 104 -3.84 -5.45 14.69
C GLU A 104 -3.83 -4.26 13.73
N PHE A 105 -5.00 -3.67 13.48
CA PHE A 105 -5.12 -2.47 12.65
C PHE A 105 -4.45 -1.27 13.32
N LEU A 106 -3.63 -0.53 12.56
CA LEU A 106 -2.95 0.66 13.03
C LEU A 106 -3.61 1.93 12.49
N GLN A 107 -3.66 2.10 11.16
CA GLN A 107 -4.20 3.30 10.52
C GLN A 107 -4.47 3.07 9.04
N THR A 108 -5.22 3.99 8.42
CA THR A 108 -5.39 4.06 6.96
C THR A 108 -4.59 5.22 6.40
N LEU A 109 -3.80 4.97 5.37
CA LEU A 109 -3.09 5.98 4.59
C LEU A 109 -3.81 6.26 3.28
N ALA A 110 -3.69 7.49 2.79
CA ALA A 110 -4.12 7.92 1.47
C ALA A 110 -2.94 8.61 0.77
N PRO A 111 -2.08 7.85 0.06
CA PRO A 111 -0.76 8.34 -0.38
C PRO A 111 -0.82 9.43 -1.46
N ALA A 112 -1.87 9.44 -2.29
CA ALA A 112 -1.94 10.31 -3.47
C ALA A 112 -3.30 11.00 -3.62
N VAL A 113 -3.77 11.69 -2.59
CA VAL A 113 -5.12 12.30 -2.50
C VAL A 113 -5.45 13.30 -3.61
N ALA A 114 -4.45 13.81 -4.31
CA ALA A 114 -4.67 14.77 -5.39
C ALA A 114 -5.32 14.15 -6.64
N TYR A 115 -5.06 12.88 -6.91
CA TYR A 115 -5.48 12.21 -8.16
C TYR A 115 -5.81 10.72 -7.99
N SER A 116 -5.60 10.12 -6.83
CA SER A 116 -5.93 8.72 -6.57
C SER A 116 -6.90 8.56 -5.42
N GLY A 117 -7.77 7.55 -5.56
CA GLY A 117 -8.64 7.08 -4.49
C GLY A 117 -8.03 5.94 -3.67
N GLU A 118 -6.76 5.63 -3.87
CA GLU A 118 -6.07 4.58 -3.15
C GLU A 118 -6.10 4.80 -1.64
N LYS A 119 -6.37 3.72 -0.94
CA LYS A 119 -6.24 3.61 0.51
C LYS A 119 -5.40 2.40 0.84
N ILE A 120 -4.50 2.56 1.78
CA ILE A 120 -3.65 1.49 2.30
C ILE A 120 -3.96 1.36 3.78
N ASP A 121 -4.56 0.24 4.17
CA ASP A 121 -4.75 -0.07 5.58
C ASP A 121 -3.47 -0.71 6.13
N VAL A 122 -2.90 -0.08 7.14
CA VAL A 122 -1.66 -0.51 7.79
C VAL A 122 -1.99 -1.29 9.05
N TYR A 123 -1.34 -2.44 9.20
CA TYR A 123 -1.46 -3.34 10.32
C TYR A 123 -0.12 -3.54 11.02
N VAL A 124 -0.14 -4.07 12.23
CA VAL A 124 1.03 -4.55 12.97
C VAL A 124 0.83 -6.02 13.27
N ALA A 125 1.81 -6.85 12.96
CA ALA A 125 1.79 -8.29 13.24
C ALA A 125 2.79 -8.65 14.32
N PHE A 126 2.33 -9.41 15.31
CA PHE A 126 3.13 -9.93 16.42
C PHE A 126 3.12 -11.47 16.41
N ASP A 127 3.91 -12.08 17.27
CA ASP A 127 3.95 -13.52 17.47
C ASP A 127 4.16 -14.27 16.14
N LEU A 128 5.16 -13.81 15.36
CA LEU A 128 5.45 -14.30 14.01
C LEU A 128 5.89 -15.77 14.01
N GLU A 129 5.25 -16.58 13.18
CA GLU A 129 5.63 -17.96 12.91
C GLU A 129 6.28 -18.07 11.53
N LYS A 130 7.43 -18.72 11.45
CA LYS A 130 8.17 -18.86 10.19
C LYS A 130 7.49 -19.87 9.27
N THR A 131 7.31 -19.47 8.01
CA THR A 131 6.84 -20.28 6.89
C THR A 131 7.82 -20.16 5.71
N HIS A 132 7.34 -19.98 4.49
CA HIS A 132 8.12 -19.80 3.27
C HIS A 132 7.62 -18.59 2.50
N GLN A 133 8.53 -17.83 1.88
CA GLN A 133 8.19 -16.80 0.89
C GLN A 133 7.51 -17.45 -0.34
N HIS A 134 6.51 -16.77 -0.88
CA HIS A 134 5.76 -17.17 -2.07
C HIS A 134 5.58 -15.97 -3.01
N LEU A 135 6.71 -15.44 -3.49
CA LEU A 135 6.74 -14.27 -4.37
C LEU A 135 6.10 -14.58 -5.73
N ASP A 136 5.49 -13.59 -6.33
CA ASP A 136 5.05 -13.66 -7.72
C ASP A 136 6.25 -13.84 -8.67
N PRO A 137 6.06 -14.41 -9.88
CA PRO A 137 7.16 -14.73 -10.79
C PRO A 137 8.03 -13.54 -11.21
N ASP A 138 7.52 -12.32 -11.12
CA ASP A 138 8.19 -11.05 -11.44
C ASP A 138 8.54 -10.21 -10.20
N GLU A 139 8.37 -10.76 -9.00
CA GLU A 139 8.77 -10.13 -7.74
C GLU A 139 10.17 -10.59 -7.31
N TYR A 140 10.97 -9.61 -6.89
CA TYR A 140 12.33 -9.80 -6.36
C TYR A 140 12.45 -9.01 -5.07
N ILE A 141 12.31 -9.69 -3.93
CA ILE A 141 12.27 -9.11 -2.60
C ILE A 141 13.34 -9.72 -1.71
N ASP A 142 14.21 -8.88 -1.16
CA ASP A 142 15.16 -9.23 -0.12
C ASP A 142 14.62 -8.79 1.26
N LEU A 143 14.82 -9.63 2.28
CA LEU A 143 14.43 -9.33 3.65
C LEU A 143 15.57 -8.69 4.41
N GLU A 144 15.28 -7.60 5.08
CA GLU A 144 16.17 -6.92 6.00
C GLU A 144 15.48 -6.74 7.37
N VAL A 145 16.27 -6.72 8.45
CA VAL A 145 15.72 -6.63 9.82
C VAL A 145 16.39 -5.49 10.55
N TYR A 146 15.60 -4.60 11.15
CA TYR A 146 16.05 -3.39 11.80
C TYR A 146 15.38 -3.18 13.15
N THR A 147 16.05 -2.48 14.04
CA THR A 147 15.42 -1.89 15.23
C THR A 147 14.60 -0.66 14.83
N VAL A 148 13.71 -0.23 15.70
CA VAL A 148 12.93 1.01 15.46
C VAL A 148 13.85 2.23 15.36
N GLU A 149 14.92 2.28 16.18
CA GLU A 149 15.90 3.36 16.16
C GLU A 149 16.63 3.45 14.82
N GLU A 150 17.09 2.33 14.27
CA GLU A 150 17.75 2.26 12.97
C GLU A 150 16.79 2.71 11.85
N LEU A 151 15.51 2.32 11.90
CA LEU A 151 14.50 2.77 10.93
C LEU A 151 14.26 4.28 11.01
N ILE A 152 14.20 4.85 12.23
CA ILE A 152 14.08 6.29 12.41
C ILE A 152 15.28 7.02 11.79
N GLU A 153 16.50 6.53 12.01
CA GLU A 153 17.70 7.11 11.40
C GLU A 153 17.64 7.05 9.87
N LYS A 154 17.21 5.93 9.29
CA LYS A 154 17.03 5.77 7.83
C LYS A 154 15.98 6.71 7.26
N ILE A 155 14.87 6.93 7.95
CA ILE A 155 13.84 7.92 7.56
C ILE A 155 14.45 9.33 7.58
N LEU A 156 15.18 9.69 8.64
CA LEU A 156 15.78 11.02 8.77
C LEU A 156 16.92 11.27 7.75
N SER A 157 17.59 10.22 7.29
CA SER A 157 18.63 10.30 6.24
C SER A 157 18.08 10.22 4.82
N ASN A 158 16.76 10.04 4.63
CA ASN A 158 16.08 9.81 3.35
C ASN A 158 16.53 8.52 2.64
N GLU A 159 16.88 7.49 3.38
CA GLU A 159 17.09 6.14 2.85
C GLU A 159 15.75 5.37 2.70
N ILE A 160 14.74 5.79 3.45
CA ILE A 160 13.34 5.34 3.41
C ILE A 160 12.47 6.53 3.05
#